data_1a2d2ec5a334a31e25f6b9da34f531ae
#
_entry.id   1a2d2ec5a334a31e25f6b9da34f531ae
#
_cell.length_a   1.000
_cell.length_b   1.000
_cell.length_c   1.000
_cell.angle_alpha   90.00
_cell.angle_beta   90.00
_cell.angle_gamma   90.00
#
_symmetry.space_group_name_H-M   'P 1'
#
loop_
_entity.id
_entity.type
_entity.pdbx_description
1 polymer ?
#
loop_
_entity_poly.entity_id
_entity_poly.type
_entity_poly.pdbx_seq_one_letter_code
_entity_poly.pdbx_strand_id
1 'polypeptide(L)'
;KKSINFDSDDKNYDLFSLATRVTGKRMNPTYFNCDNVLVKDIDEKKVGIMGCRTLVAKNVNGKEGALKRGNIASISINLPKIARESTNLNNFYKKLNEICEESKDILIQKYEALCKLEIDNFKYILENNFYENSEISIEKNSEEAINNNDMEKSFKNGTLSIGFIGLAECVSYLVKKEISLDMIESNLELSREILRFMRKMTDKWTKKY
;
A
#
# COMPACT_ATOMS: atom_id res chain seq x y z
N LYS A 1 13.31 -13.13 -6.44
CA LYS A 1 14.73 -13.33 -6.07
C LYS A 1 15.55 -12.12 -6.49
N LYS A 2 16.66 -11.90 -5.77
CA LYS A 2 17.66 -10.85 -5.94
C LYS A 2 18.21 -10.77 -7.38
N SER A 3 19.05 -9.81 -7.64
CA SER A 3 19.78 -9.53 -8.90
C SER A 3 20.24 -10.76 -9.70
N ILE A 4 20.38 -11.91 -9.05
CA ILE A 4 20.70 -13.20 -9.68
C ILE A 4 19.77 -13.59 -10.84
N ASN A 5 18.53 -13.10 -10.86
CA ASN A 5 17.62 -13.39 -11.98
C ASN A 5 17.96 -12.62 -13.26
N PHE A 6 18.86 -11.63 -13.18
CA PHE A 6 19.37 -10.88 -14.32
C PHE A 6 20.64 -11.51 -14.91
N ASP A 7 21.17 -12.54 -14.28
CA ASP A 7 22.33 -13.26 -14.77
C ASP A 7 21.91 -14.19 -15.91
N SER A 8 22.62 -14.11 -17.05
CA SER A 8 22.38 -14.96 -18.21
C SER A 8 22.60 -16.46 -17.91
N ASP A 9 23.36 -16.76 -16.88
CA ASP A 9 23.66 -18.13 -16.43
C ASP A 9 22.59 -18.66 -15.44
N ASP A 10 21.62 -17.83 -15.02
CA ASP A 10 20.51 -18.29 -14.21
C ASP A 10 19.64 -19.29 -14.98
N LYS A 11 19.29 -20.38 -14.32
CA LYS A 11 18.50 -21.49 -14.87
C LYS A 11 17.20 -21.05 -15.58
N ASN A 12 16.62 -19.94 -15.17
CA ASN A 12 15.34 -19.42 -15.67
C ASN A 12 15.49 -18.07 -16.37
N TYR A 13 16.69 -17.71 -16.80
CA TYR A 13 16.95 -16.43 -17.47
C TYR A 13 16.13 -16.24 -18.75
N ASP A 14 15.98 -17.28 -19.56
CA ASP A 14 15.17 -17.30 -20.78
C ASP A 14 13.70 -17.00 -20.48
N LEU A 15 13.14 -17.61 -19.43
CA LEU A 15 11.78 -17.35 -18.96
C LEU A 15 11.64 -15.91 -18.43
N PHE A 16 12.63 -15.43 -17.68
CA PHE A 16 12.66 -14.04 -17.22
C PHE A 16 12.72 -13.06 -18.40
N SER A 17 13.57 -13.31 -19.38
CA SER A 17 13.70 -12.50 -20.60
C SER A 17 12.38 -12.47 -21.39
N LEU A 18 11.70 -13.61 -21.55
CA LEU A 18 10.38 -13.69 -22.17
C LEU A 18 9.35 -12.88 -21.38
N ALA A 19 9.30 -13.04 -20.08
CA ALA A 19 8.36 -12.33 -19.21
C ALA A 19 8.55 -10.81 -19.30
N THR A 20 9.79 -10.30 -19.33
CA THR A 20 10.06 -8.86 -19.46
C THR A 20 9.57 -8.30 -20.80
N ARG A 21 9.72 -9.05 -21.89
CA ARG A 21 9.17 -8.66 -23.20
C ARG A 21 7.65 -8.60 -23.22
N VAL A 22 6.99 -9.54 -22.53
CA VAL A 22 5.52 -9.54 -22.36
C VAL A 22 5.10 -8.34 -21.53
N THR A 23 5.81 -8.05 -20.44
CA THR A 23 5.53 -6.90 -19.57
C THR A 23 5.64 -5.58 -20.35
N GLY A 24 6.65 -5.43 -21.21
CA GLY A 24 6.81 -4.26 -22.05
C GLY A 24 5.61 -3.99 -22.99
N LYS A 25 4.87 -5.04 -23.36
CA LYS A 25 3.69 -4.94 -24.24
C LYS A 25 2.36 -4.89 -23.53
N ARG A 26 2.26 -5.50 -22.34
CA ARG A 26 0.98 -5.77 -21.66
C ARG A 26 0.93 -5.28 -20.22
N MET A 27 2.02 -4.71 -19.69
CA MET A 27 2.17 -4.29 -18.30
C MET A 27 1.93 -5.41 -17.27
N ASN A 28 2.10 -6.66 -17.68
CA ASN A 28 1.91 -7.87 -16.89
C ASN A 28 2.91 -8.95 -17.37
N PRO A 29 3.55 -9.73 -16.50
CA PRO A 29 3.42 -9.76 -15.04
C PRO A 29 4.06 -8.58 -14.32
N THR A 30 3.70 -8.38 -13.05
CA THR A 30 4.35 -7.44 -12.12
C THR A 30 5.53 -8.14 -11.44
N TYR A 31 6.65 -7.44 -11.32
CA TYR A 31 7.85 -7.95 -10.65
C TYR A 31 7.98 -7.38 -9.25
N PHE A 32 8.44 -8.22 -8.34
CA PHE A 32 8.82 -7.81 -7.00
C PHE A 32 10.34 -7.72 -6.88
N ASN A 33 10.84 -6.53 -6.56
CA ASN A 33 12.26 -6.31 -6.34
C ASN A 33 12.66 -6.68 -4.91
N CYS A 34 13.22 -7.88 -4.74
CA CYS A 34 13.70 -8.38 -3.45
C CYS A 34 14.97 -7.65 -2.95
N ASP A 35 15.66 -6.90 -3.80
CA ASP A 35 16.82 -6.09 -3.42
C ASP A 35 16.42 -4.71 -2.86
N ASN A 36 15.12 -4.41 -2.84
CA ASN A 36 14.61 -3.15 -2.30
C ASN A 36 14.93 -3.04 -0.81
N VAL A 37 15.45 -1.88 -0.40
CA VAL A 37 15.83 -1.60 1.00
C VAL A 37 14.72 -1.80 2.02
N LEU A 38 13.45 -1.75 1.60
CA LEU A 38 12.29 -1.97 2.47
C LEU A 38 12.09 -3.44 2.85
N VAL A 39 12.64 -4.37 2.07
CA VAL A 39 12.42 -5.80 2.22
C VAL A 39 13.68 -6.65 2.18
N LYS A 40 14.84 -6.06 1.91
CA LYS A 40 16.11 -6.80 1.76
C LYS A 40 16.49 -7.66 2.97
N ASP A 41 16.05 -7.24 4.16
CA ASP A 41 16.34 -7.90 5.44
C ASP A 41 15.19 -8.80 5.91
N ILE A 42 14.11 -8.92 5.12
CA ILE A 42 12.97 -9.76 5.41
C ILE A 42 13.06 -11.04 4.57
N ASP A 43 12.73 -12.17 5.18
CA ASP A 43 12.60 -13.44 4.46
C ASP A 43 11.60 -13.27 3.30
N GLU A 44 12.06 -13.50 2.08
CA GLU A 44 11.25 -13.34 0.87
C GLU A 44 9.96 -14.19 0.87
N LYS A 45 9.94 -15.29 1.64
CA LYS A 45 8.76 -16.13 1.84
C LYS A 45 7.69 -15.50 2.71
N LYS A 46 8.06 -14.47 3.50
CA LYS A 46 7.16 -13.73 4.38
C LYS A 46 6.58 -12.49 3.72
N VAL A 47 7.08 -12.10 2.55
CA VAL A 47 6.61 -10.94 1.83
C VAL A 47 5.40 -11.30 0.98
N GLY A 48 4.36 -10.48 1.01
CA GLY A 48 3.17 -10.62 0.18
C GLY A 48 2.82 -9.36 -0.58
N ILE A 49 2.13 -9.55 -1.68
CA ILE A 49 1.55 -8.47 -2.48
C ILE A 49 0.04 -8.63 -2.41
N MET A 50 -0.65 -7.60 -1.96
CA MET A 50 -2.10 -7.58 -1.89
C MET A 50 -2.70 -6.63 -2.91
N GLY A 51 -3.84 -7.03 -3.48
CA GLY A 51 -4.60 -6.23 -4.43
C GLY A 51 -3.72 -5.72 -5.57
N CYS A 52 -3.82 -4.42 -5.86
CA CYS A 52 -3.08 -3.78 -6.94
C CYS A 52 -1.67 -3.34 -6.50
N ARG A 53 -0.82 -4.25 -6.05
CA ARG A 53 0.61 -4.01 -5.76
C ARG A 53 0.90 -3.40 -4.39
N THR A 54 0.01 -3.55 -3.40
CA THR A 54 0.33 -3.16 -2.03
C THR A 54 1.30 -4.18 -1.41
N LEU A 55 2.49 -3.71 -1.06
CA LEU A 55 3.50 -4.52 -0.40
C LEU A 55 3.14 -4.71 1.08
N VAL A 56 3.11 -5.96 1.52
CA VAL A 56 2.94 -6.33 2.93
C VAL A 56 4.14 -7.16 3.36
N ALA A 57 4.87 -6.64 4.31
CA ALA A 57 6.09 -7.26 4.83
C ALA A 57 6.28 -6.96 6.32
N LYS A 58 6.60 -5.70 6.66
CA LYS A 58 6.79 -5.26 8.06
C LYS A 58 5.45 -5.16 8.78
N ASN A 59 5.47 -5.44 10.07
CA ASN A 59 4.32 -5.30 10.96
C ASN A 59 4.75 -4.56 12.23
N VAL A 60 4.13 -3.43 12.51
CA VAL A 60 4.42 -2.65 13.72
C VAL A 60 3.69 -3.19 14.96
N ASN A 61 2.66 -4.02 14.77
CA ASN A 61 1.80 -4.54 15.82
C ASN A 61 2.01 -6.04 16.11
N GLY A 62 2.88 -6.72 15.37
CA GLY A 62 3.05 -8.16 15.52
C GLY A 62 4.21 -8.73 14.71
N LYS A 63 4.12 -10.00 14.37
CA LYS A 63 5.15 -10.71 13.60
C LYS A 63 5.28 -10.14 12.19
N GLU A 64 6.49 -10.06 11.69
CA GLU A 64 6.75 -9.74 10.28
C GLU A 64 6.13 -10.79 9.34
N GLY A 65 5.61 -10.32 8.23
CA GLY A 65 5.06 -11.18 7.20
C GLY A 65 3.72 -10.70 6.66
N ALA A 66 3.25 -11.38 5.65
CA ALA A 66 1.98 -11.08 4.98
C ALA A 66 0.86 -12.07 5.33
N LEU A 67 1.20 -13.19 5.96
CA LEU A 67 0.22 -14.24 6.26
C LEU A 67 -0.81 -13.73 7.25
N LYS A 68 -2.08 -13.99 6.98
CA LYS A 68 -3.23 -13.59 7.81
C LYS A 68 -3.31 -12.06 8.04
N ARG A 69 -2.84 -11.28 7.08
CA ARG A 69 -2.90 -9.82 7.11
C ARG A 69 -3.55 -9.32 5.84
N GLY A 70 -4.42 -8.33 5.98
CA GLY A 70 -5.17 -7.75 4.88
C GLY A 70 -5.05 -6.22 4.83
N ASN A 71 -5.52 -5.64 3.73
CA ASN A 71 -5.76 -4.21 3.64
C ASN A 71 -7.17 -3.94 4.15
N ILE A 72 -7.29 -3.26 5.29
CA ILE A 72 -8.58 -2.98 5.95
C ILE A 72 -9.34 -1.90 5.17
N ALA A 73 -8.63 -0.84 4.79
CA ALA A 73 -9.21 0.24 4.00
C ALA A 73 -8.13 0.96 3.19
N SER A 74 -8.55 1.53 2.05
CA SER A 74 -7.67 2.32 1.20
C SER A 74 -8.36 3.59 0.70
N ILE A 75 -7.56 4.62 0.46
CA ILE A 75 -7.95 5.86 -0.20
C ILE A 75 -6.92 6.16 -1.28
N SER A 76 -7.37 6.58 -2.47
CA SER A 76 -6.49 7.02 -3.56
C SER A 76 -6.63 8.51 -3.80
N ILE A 77 -5.53 9.24 -3.70
CA ILE A 77 -5.47 10.69 -3.91
C ILE A 77 -5.38 10.99 -5.41
N ASN A 78 -6.23 11.89 -5.89
CA ASN A 78 -6.20 12.39 -7.25
C ASN A 78 -5.18 13.55 -7.36
N LEU A 79 -3.91 13.20 -7.65
CA LEU A 79 -2.83 14.19 -7.78
C LEU A 79 -3.07 15.22 -8.89
N PRO A 80 -3.55 14.85 -10.11
CA PRO A 80 -3.86 15.82 -11.16
C PRO A 80 -4.84 16.89 -10.74
N LYS A 81 -5.88 16.54 -9.98
CA LYS A 81 -6.84 17.52 -9.48
C LYS A 81 -6.16 18.56 -8.58
N ILE A 82 -5.34 18.10 -7.64
CA ILE A 82 -4.60 19.01 -6.74
C ILE A 82 -3.67 19.92 -7.53
N ALA A 83 -2.92 19.36 -8.49
CA ALA A 83 -2.00 20.13 -9.32
C ALA A 83 -2.71 21.20 -10.13
N ARG A 84 -3.82 20.85 -10.79
CA ARG A 84 -4.63 21.77 -11.61
C ARG A 84 -5.21 22.93 -10.78
N GLU A 85 -5.61 22.67 -9.55
CA GLU A 85 -6.18 23.65 -8.63
C GLU A 85 -5.11 24.46 -7.89
N SER A 86 -3.82 24.19 -8.12
CA SER A 86 -2.72 24.86 -7.44
C SER A 86 -2.15 25.99 -8.28
N THR A 87 -1.85 27.11 -7.63
CA THR A 87 -1.27 28.29 -8.27
C THR A 87 0.24 28.18 -8.48
N ASN A 88 0.92 27.43 -7.62
CA ASN A 88 2.36 27.18 -7.65
C ASN A 88 2.69 25.92 -6.83
N LEU A 89 3.97 25.52 -6.86
CA LEU A 89 4.43 24.31 -6.20
C LEU A 89 4.24 24.32 -4.67
N ASN A 90 4.43 25.46 -4.01
CA ASN A 90 4.20 25.59 -2.57
C ASN A 90 2.72 25.40 -2.22
N ASN A 91 1.83 25.97 -3.03
CA ASN A 91 0.39 25.79 -2.86
C ASN A 91 -0.03 24.34 -3.12
N PHE A 92 0.60 23.68 -4.09
CA PHE A 92 0.39 22.25 -4.35
C PHE A 92 0.73 21.39 -3.12
N TYR A 93 1.92 21.56 -2.53
CA TYR A 93 2.32 20.79 -1.34
C TYR A 93 1.45 21.10 -0.12
N LYS A 94 0.99 22.36 0.03
CA LYS A 94 0.04 22.71 1.10
C LYS A 94 -1.27 21.93 0.94
N LYS A 95 -1.88 21.95 -0.23
CA LYS A 95 -3.13 21.22 -0.52
C LYS A 95 -2.93 19.70 -0.42
N LEU A 96 -1.81 19.19 -0.91
CA LEU A 96 -1.48 17.76 -0.81
C LEU A 96 -1.40 17.34 0.67
N ASN A 97 -0.77 18.16 1.52
CA ASN A 97 -0.71 17.89 2.96
C ASN A 97 -2.10 17.85 3.59
N GLU A 98 -2.95 18.82 3.30
CA GLU A 98 -4.33 18.90 3.82
C GLU A 98 -5.12 17.63 3.43
N ILE A 99 -5.10 17.25 2.14
CA ILE A 99 -5.81 16.06 1.64
C ILE A 99 -5.24 14.77 2.23
N CYS A 100 -3.92 14.68 2.43
CA CYS A 100 -3.32 13.52 3.08
C CYS A 100 -3.77 13.39 4.54
N GLU A 101 -3.80 14.50 5.31
CA GLU A 101 -4.29 14.49 6.71
C GLU A 101 -5.77 14.08 6.76
N GLU A 102 -6.63 14.65 5.91
CA GLU A 102 -8.04 14.26 5.81
C GLU A 102 -8.19 12.77 5.44
N SER A 103 -7.39 12.28 4.50
CA SER A 103 -7.40 10.87 4.09
C SER A 103 -7.03 9.95 5.26
N LYS A 104 -6.03 10.32 6.05
CA LYS A 104 -5.66 9.60 7.29
C LYS A 104 -6.84 9.57 8.26
N ASP A 105 -7.48 10.70 8.52
CA ASP A 105 -8.58 10.79 9.49
C ASP A 105 -9.78 9.95 9.05
N ILE A 106 -10.10 9.94 7.75
CA ILE A 106 -11.15 9.08 7.18
C ILE A 106 -10.80 7.60 7.32
N LEU A 107 -9.53 7.22 7.10
CA LEU A 107 -9.10 5.83 7.24
C LEU A 107 -9.19 5.35 8.68
N ILE A 108 -8.82 6.18 9.65
CA ILE A 108 -8.94 5.88 11.09
C ILE A 108 -10.41 5.72 11.46
N GLN A 109 -11.28 6.64 11.04
CA GLN A 109 -12.72 6.54 11.28
C GLN A 109 -13.33 5.26 10.69
N LYS A 110 -12.91 4.88 9.47
CA LYS A 110 -13.34 3.61 8.86
C LYS A 110 -12.89 2.42 9.68
N TYR A 111 -11.65 2.40 10.13
CA TYR A 111 -11.12 1.34 10.98
C TYR A 111 -11.92 1.21 12.28
N GLU A 112 -12.12 2.34 12.98
CA GLU A 112 -12.90 2.37 14.22
C GLU A 112 -14.35 1.92 14.01
N ALA A 113 -14.97 2.32 12.89
CA ALA A 113 -16.32 1.88 12.54
C ALA A 113 -16.39 0.38 12.29
N LEU A 114 -15.40 -0.18 11.57
CA LEU A 114 -15.32 -1.63 11.32
C LEU A 114 -15.11 -2.43 12.61
N CYS A 115 -14.26 -1.92 13.52
CA CYS A 115 -14.02 -2.56 14.81
C CYS A 115 -15.25 -2.59 15.74
N LYS A 116 -16.22 -1.71 15.51
CA LYS A 116 -17.49 -1.63 16.27
C LYS A 116 -18.59 -2.54 15.71
N LEU A 117 -18.40 -3.11 14.55
CA LEU A 117 -19.38 -4.03 13.96
C LEU A 117 -19.37 -5.36 14.69
N GLU A 118 -20.53 -6.01 14.74
CA GLU A 118 -20.69 -7.33 15.32
C GLU A 118 -19.91 -8.39 14.54
N ILE A 119 -19.40 -9.40 15.26
CA ILE A 119 -18.62 -10.50 14.70
C ILE A 119 -19.36 -11.20 13.57
N ASP A 120 -20.68 -11.32 13.66
CA ASP A 120 -21.51 -11.96 12.64
C ASP A 120 -21.38 -11.32 11.25
N ASN A 121 -21.06 -10.03 11.18
CA ASN A 121 -20.78 -9.36 9.91
C ASN A 121 -19.50 -9.88 9.24
N PHE A 122 -18.61 -10.50 9.99
CA PHE A 122 -17.31 -10.99 9.54
C PHE A 122 -17.17 -12.51 9.62
N LYS A 123 -18.25 -13.23 9.88
CA LYS A 123 -18.26 -14.69 10.11
C LYS A 123 -17.45 -15.46 9.07
N TYR A 124 -17.68 -15.21 7.78
CA TYR A 124 -16.94 -15.87 6.71
C TYR A 124 -15.42 -15.63 6.78
N ILE A 125 -15.00 -14.40 7.07
CA ILE A 125 -13.57 -14.02 7.14
C ILE A 125 -12.89 -14.70 8.34
N LEU A 126 -13.58 -14.75 9.47
CA LEU A 126 -13.08 -15.33 10.71
C LEU A 126 -13.05 -16.86 10.66
N GLU A 127 -14.10 -17.51 10.21
CA GLU A 127 -14.18 -18.97 10.05
C GLU A 127 -13.14 -19.53 9.08
N ASN A 128 -12.77 -18.76 8.04
CA ASN A 128 -11.73 -19.12 7.10
C ASN A 128 -10.34 -18.64 7.51
N ASN A 129 -10.18 -18.07 8.69
CA ASN A 129 -8.90 -17.69 9.28
C ASN A 129 -8.07 -16.74 8.41
N PHE A 130 -8.73 -15.75 7.75
CA PHE A 130 -8.08 -14.78 6.87
C PHE A 130 -7.28 -13.71 7.63
N TYR A 131 -7.60 -13.45 8.89
CA TYR A 131 -6.88 -12.52 9.75
C TYR A 131 -6.22 -13.21 10.93
N GLU A 132 -5.17 -12.61 11.47
CA GLU A 132 -4.58 -13.05 12.74
C GLU A 132 -5.63 -12.96 13.86
N ASN A 133 -5.53 -13.88 14.82
CA ASN A 133 -6.45 -13.98 15.97
C ASN A 133 -7.93 -14.25 15.63
N SER A 134 -8.25 -14.70 14.41
CA SER A 134 -9.62 -15.10 14.04
C SER A 134 -10.16 -16.20 14.96
N GLU A 135 -9.31 -17.11 15.43
CA GLU A 135 -9.65 -18.21 16.34
C GLU A 135 -10.20 -17.68 17.67
N ILE A 136 -9.63 -16.62 18.22
CA ILE A 136 -10.06 -16.00 19.48
C ILE A 136 -11.48 -15.43 19.37
N SER A 137 -11.83 -14.91 18.20
CA SER A 137 -13.14 -14.32 17.94
C SER A 137 -14.23 -15.39 17.78
N ILE A 138 -13.88 -16.62 17.37
CA ILE A 138 -14.82 -17.71 17.13
C ILE A 138 -15.11 -18.48 18.45
N GLU A 139 -14.09 -18.75 19.27
CA GLU A 139 -14.24 -19.51 20.52
C GLU A 139 -15.12 -18.82 21.56
N LYS A 140 -15.25 -17.50 21.50
CA LYS A 140 -16.05 -16.69 22.43
C LYS A 140 -17.55 -16.57 22.09
N ASN A 141 -18.02 -17.18 21.00
CA ASN A 141 -19.45 -17.22 20.66
C ASN A 141 -20.32 -18.12 21.58
N SER A 142 -19.74 -18.70 22.64
CA SER A 142 -20.47 -19.34 23.72
C SER A 142 -20.79 -18.34 24.83
N GLU A 143 -21.98 -17.76 24.82
CA GLU A 143 -22.77 -17.11 25.86
C GLU A 143 -22.12 -16.10 26.85
N GLU A 144 -20.80 -15.90 26.87
CA GLU A 144 -20.16 -14.96 27.77
C GLU A 144 -19.44 -13.83 27.01
N ALA A 145 -20.09 -12.68 26.99
CA ALA A 145 -19.53 -11.36 26.69
C ALA A 145 -18.90 -11.17 25.31
N ILE A 146 -19.71 -10.78 24.34
CA ILE A 146 -19.32 -9.96 23.19
C ILE A 146 -18.69 -8.67 23.74
N ASN A 147 -17.42 -8.71 24.04
CA ASN A 147 -16.64 -7.51 24.23
C ASN A 147 -16.36 -6.94 22.83
N ASN A 148 -16.82 -5.71 22.57
CA ASN A 148 -16.64 -4.96 21.32
C ASN A 148 -15.18 -4.84 20.81
N ASN A 149 -14.21 -5.41 21.52
CA ASN A 149 -12.77 -5.35 21.23
C ASN A 149 -12.22 -6.54 20.44
N ASP A 150 -13.03 -7.54 20.08
CA ASP A 150 -12.49 -8.75 19.44
C ASP A 150 -12.16 -8.53 17.96
N MET A 151 -12.92 -7.70 17.25
CA MET A 151 -12.59 -7.32 15.86
C MET A 151 -11.35 -6.45 15.78
N GLU A 152 -11.09 -5.59 16.76
CA GLU A 152 -9.86 -4.80 16.83
C GLU A 152 -8.62 -5.70 16.89
N LYS A 153 -8.66 -6.80 17.67
CA LYS A 153 -7.56 -7.77 17.74
C LYS A 153 -7.25 -8.44 16.40
N SER A 154 -8.29 -8.71 15.61
CA SER A 154 -8.13 -9.29 14.27
C SER A 154 -7.64 -8.27 13.25
N PHE A 155 -8.10 -7.03 13.33
CA PHE A 155 -7.79 -5.99 12.33
C PHE A 155 -6.52 -5.21 12.63
N LYS A 156 -6.00 -5.19 13.86
CA LYS A 156 -4.83 -4.36 14.23
C LYS A 156 -3.56 -4.68 13.43
N ASN A 157 -3.44 -5.89 12.90
CA ASN A 157 -2.32 -6.30 12.05
C ASN A 157 -2.58 -6.00 10.55
N GLY A 158 -3.77 -5.52 10.21
CA GLY A 158 -4.09 -5.08 8.86
C GLY A 158 -3.44 -3.74 8.50
N THR A 159 -3.59 -3.34 7.26
CA THR A 159 -3.04 -2.07 6.76
C THR A 159 -4.14 -1.09 6.40
N LEU A 160 -3.89 0.18 6.69
CA LEU A 160 -4.61 1.32 6.12
C LEU A 160 -3.71 1.94 5.05
N SER A 161 -4.21 2.08 3.83
CA SER A 161 -3.38 2.47 2.69
C SER A 161 -3.82 3.79 2.09
N ILE A 162 -2.85 4.70 1.88
CA ILE A 162 -3.04 5.90 1.07
C ILE A 162 -2.28 5.70 -0.24
N GLY A 163 -3.02 5.56 -1.33
CA GLY A 163 -2.52 5.50 -2.69
C GLY A 163 -2.64 6.82 -3.43
N PHE A 164 -2.26 6.82 -4.68
CA PHE A 164 -2.42 7.97 -5.57
C PHE A 164 -2.64 7.50 -7.00
N ILE A 165 -3.20 8.40 -7.81
CA ILE A 165 -3.34 8.23 -9.25
C ILE A 165 -2.80 9.46 -9.98
N GLY A 166 -2.38 9.29 -11.22
CA GLY A 166 -2.08 10.38 -12.16
C GLY A 166 -0.81 11.16 -11.84
N LEU A 167 0.29 10.51 -11.43
CA LEU A 167 1.54 11.21 -11.12
C LEU A 167 2.12 11.93 -12.35
N ALA A 168 2.09 11.31 -13.55
CA ALA A 168 2.59 11.92 -14.77
C ALA A 168 1.77 13.16 -15.14
N GLU A 169 0.44 13.07 -15.05
CA GLU A 169 -0.48 14.18 -15.30
C GLU A 169 -0.29 15.30 -14.27
N CYS A 170 -0.08 14.95 -13.01
CA CYS A 170 0.21 15.92 -11.95
C CYS A 170 1.47 16.72 -12.29
N VAL A 171 2.55 16.05 -12.63
CA VAL A 171 3.82 16.70 -13.01
C VAL A 171 3.62 17.57 -14.25
N SER A 172 2.92 17.07 -15.28
CA SER A 172 2.59 17.82 -16.49
C SER A 172 1.90 19.15 -16.17
N TYR A 173 0.90 19.14 -15.29
CA TYR A 173 0.24 20.38 -14.85
C TYR A 173 1.18 21.32 -14.09
N LEU A 174 2.01 20.79 -13.19
CA LEU A 174 2.93 21.62 -12.38
C LEU A 174 4.01 22.29 -13.22
N VAL A 175 4.55 21.58 -14.24
CA VAL A 175 5.60 22.11 -15.11
C VAL A 175 5.04 22.78 -16.37
N LYS A 176 3.70 22.74 -16.58
CA LYS A 176 3.00 23.31 -17.73
C LYS A 176 3.52 22.79 -19.07
N LYS A 177 3.71 21.48 -19.17
CA LYS A 177 4.17 20.78 -20.38
C LYS A 177 3.25 19.62 -20.70
N GLU A 178 3.10 19.29 -21.99
CA GLU A 178 2.39 18.10 -22.43
C GLU A 178 3.11 16.83 -21.98
N ILE A 179 2.33 15.75 -21.78
CA ILE A 179 2.87 14.46 -21.35
C ILE A 179 3.65 13.85 -22.51
N SER A 180 4.93 13.64 -22.30
CA SER A 180 5.85 12.95 -23.22
C SER A 180 6.89 12.19 -22.41
N LEU A 181 7.62 11.29 -23.05
CA LEU A 181 8.75 10.61 -22.40
C LEU A 181 9.80 11.61 -21.93
N ASP A 182 10.16 12.58 -22.76
CA ASP A 182 11.13 13.63 -22.42
C ASP A 182 10.68 14.47 -21.22
N MET A 183 9.37 14.80 -21.16
CA MET A 183 8.82 15.52 -20.00
C MET A 183 8.94 14.69 -18.73
N ILE A 184 8.60 13.40 -18.81
CA ILE A 184 8.67 12.48 -17.66
C ILE A 184 10.13 12.33 -17.20
N GLU A 185 11.05 12.03 -18.11
CA GLU A 185 12.47 11.84 -17.80
C GLU A 185 13.11 13.10 -17.22
N SER A 186 12.82 14.26 -17.80
CA SER A 186 13.34 15.57 -17.33
C SER A 186 12.79 15.97 -15.95
N ASN A 187 11.72 15.37 -15.47
CA ASN A 187 11.06 15.72 -14.20
C ASN A 187 10.94 14.54 -13.22
N LEU A 188 11.79 13.52 -13.36
CA LEU A 188 11.82 12.36 -12.47
C LEU A 188 12.07 12.77 -11.01
N GLU A 189 12.91 13.80 -10.76
CA GLU A 189 13.17 14.22 -9.38
C GLU A 189 11.96 14.87 -8.74
N LEU A 190 11.23 15.72 -9.44
CA LEU A 190 9.95 16.27 -8.96
C LEU A 190 8.95 15.15 -8.65
N SER A 191 8.86 14.14 -9.51
CA SER A 191 8.03 12.95 -9.27
C SER A 191 8.42 12.22 -7.99
N ARG A 192 9.73 12.04 -7.77
CA ARG A 192 10.26 11.41 -6.56
C ARG A 192 10.02 12.25 -5.32
N GLU A 193 10.14 13.56 -5.40
CA GLU A 193 9.88 14.48 -4.29
C GLU A 193 8.42 14.41 -3.83
N ILE A 194 7.47 14.39 -4.76
CA ILE A 194 6.04 14.22 -4.45
C ILE A 194 5.81 12.90 -3.69
N LEU A 195 6.37 11.80 -4.18
CA LEU A 195 6.23 10.49 -3.55
C LEU A 195 6.94 10.43 -2.19
N ARG A 196 8.13 11.02 -2.06
CA ARG A 196 8.84 11.11 -0.78
C ARG A 196 8.06 11.93 0.24
N PHE A 197 7.41 13.01 -0.20
CA PHE A 197 6.55 13.81 0.66
C PHE A 197 5.41 12.97 1.24
N MET A 198 4.63 12.29 0.39
CA MET A 198 3.55 11.41 0.82
C MET A 198 4.06 10.28 1.73
N ARG A 199 5.19 9.66 1.36
CA ARG A 199 5.83 8.60 2.15
C ARG A 199 6.22 9.08 3.54
N LYS A 200 6.83 10.26 3.64
CA LYS A 200 7.22 10.86 4.93
C LYS A 200 6.03 11.07 5.86
N MET A 201 4.88 11.45 5.30
CA MET A 201 3.64 11.59 6.08
C MET A 201 3.15 10.22 6.58
N THR A 202 3.04 9.23 5.71
CA THR A 202 2.59 7.89 6.11
C THR A 202 3.53 7.24 7.11
N ASP A 203 4.84 7.38 6.97
CA ASP A 203 5.83 6.85 7.92
C ASP A 203 5.72 7.52 9.31
N LYS A 204 5.35 8.81 9.36
CA LYS A 204 5.08 9.51 10.62
C LYS A 204 3.83 8.94 11.30
N TRP A 205 2.78 8.68 10.55
CA TRP A 205 1.53 8.14 11.10
C TRP A 205 1.67 6.69 11.53
N THR A 206 2.37 5.85 10.77
CA THR A 206 2.65 4.45 11.13
C THR A 206 3.36 4.30 12.48
N LYS A 207 4.08 5.33 12.94
CA LYS A 207 4.72 5.33 14.27
C LYS A 207 3.74 5.68 15.39
N LYS A 208 2.60 6.25 15.06
CA LYS A 208 1.64 6.76 16.03
C LYS A 208 0.41 5.86 16.15
N TYR A 209 -0.01 5.29 15.05
CA TYR A 209 -1.17 4.42 14.90
C TYR A 209 -0.75 3.02 14.46
#